data_23404b54785a2dc546c05fd8cf293671
#
_entry.id   23404b54785a2dc546c05fd8cf293671
#
_cell.length_a   1.000
_cell.length_b   1.000
_cell.length_c   1.000
_cell.angle_alpha   90.00
_cell.angle_beta   90.00
_cell.angle_gamma   90.00
#
_symmetry.space_group_name_H-M   'P 1'
#
loop_
_entity.id
_entity.type
_entity.pdbx_description
1 polymer ?
#
loop_
_entity_poly.entity_id
_entity_poly.type
_entity_poly.pdbx_seq_one_letter_code
_entity_poly.pdbx_strand_id
1 'polypeptide(L)'
;MIPINSHSGIQEPLPPTPKRNRLKEAATAVCTGRDVTPYYNTNSPLLDLPELIQLKIIRCLGLREITRLAKVCRYFRNLVKQNNALGRAWNRRFPSPHLDQLKAAIKTKDEQQLRDWLAPFANKGTVESLIEHRKNIHFPVQLLFTNSQLMSLCREFELVETLEITHGAGVNEASFSPDGRHLVTASSDHTAKIYCWEANGSWQEKATITHDRLVLSASFSPDGHYLVSVCQDGTAKIYGLEDNGSWEEKACISHKNYLNSATFSADSRRVVTHSFYNTVKIIARRDNGSWEVKEFCHGNQIYSPKLSPDGRHMAILHIMDNVVEIHGQLAEGLWVVTSIIQPEANAFQANFSADSCHLVLSTYSNHAAIIFNLQADGSWKEMDTIKHDELIKSANFSADCRHVLTVYKGGMVKIHSQNAGSWGEKARVEHSEEVISASFSADCQHVVTISDAIAKISSLQADGSWALKARIVHQDEVVSATFSADACHVLTASIDGVVKIYGLEISESWLQKAVIQKGTELTAASFSPDSRNVMTLGDYKKVRITELRKKN
;
A
#
# COMPACT_ATOMS: atom_id res chain seq x y z
N MET A 1 54.92 -50.51 -17.95
CA MET A 1 55.95 -49.47 -18.29
C MET A 1 55.33 -48.12 -17.96
N ILE A 2 55.94 -47.47 -16.99
CA ILE A 2 55.99 -46.06 -16.59
C ILE A 2 54.64 -45.41 -16.24
N PRO A 3 54.45 -44.96 -14.98
CA PRO A 3 53.33 -44.18 -14.52
C PRO A 3 53.59 -42.67 -14.68
N ILE A 4 52.53 -41.92 -15.00
CA ILE A 4 52.55 -40.47 -15.01
C ILE A 4 51.90 -39.95 -13.72
N ASN A 5 52.68 -39.15 -12.98
CA ASN A 5 52.32 -38.47 -11.74
C ASN A 5 51.17 -37.50 -11.91
N SER A 6 50.19 -37.61 -11.01
CA SER A 6 49.20 -36.60 -10.72
C SER A 6 49.74 -35.56 -9.76
N HIS A 7 49.85 -34.30 -10.18
CA HIS A 7 50.03 -33.15 -9.27
C HIS A 7 48.69 -32.70 -8.79
N SER A 8 48.40 -32.95 -7.52
CA SER A 8 47.30 -32.33 -6.77
C SER A 8 47.69 -30.90 -6.40
N GLY A 9 47.10 -29.94 -7.10
CA GLY A 9 47.13 -28.54 -6.69
C GLY A 9 46.12 -28.33 -5.55
N ILE A 10 46.66 -28.09 -4.36
CA ILE A 10 45.90 -27.63 -3.20
C ILE A 10 45.51 -26.18 -3.48
N GLN A 11 44.24 -25.92 -3.79
CA GLN A 11 43.68 -24.57 -3.75
C GLN A 11 43.44 -24.18 -2.28
N GLU A 12 44.18 -23.19 -1.80
CA GLU A 12 43.85 -22.52 -0.54
C GLU A 12 42.45 -21.91 -0.62
N PRO A 13 41.61 -22.07 0.40
CA PRO A 13 40.29 -21.44 0.42
C PRO A 13 40.45 -19.93 0.59
N LEU A 14 39.85 -19.16 -0.31
CA LEU A 14 39.67 -17.73 -0.18
C LEU A 14 39.07 -17.38 1.19
N PRO A 15 39.53 -16.32 1.87
CA PRO A 15 38.98 -15.92 3.16
C PRO A 15 37.49 -15.56 3.03
N PRO A 16 36.66 -15.97 3.98
CA PRO A 16 35.21 -15.72 3.92
C PRO A 16 34.96 -14.21 3.91
N THR A 17 34.16 -13.76 2.95
CA THR A 17 33.62 -12.40 2.91
C THR A 17 32.98 -12.06 4.27
N PRO A 18 33.24 -10.89 4.87
CA PRO A 18 32.71 -10.54 6.18
C PRO A 18 31.18 -10.51 6.10
N LYS A 19 30.56 -11.39 6.86
CA LYS A 19 29.10 -11.51 6.91
C LYS A 19 28.49 -10.16 7.30
N ARG A 20 27.53 -9.70 6.53
CA ARG A 20 26.74 -8.46 6.71
C ARG A 20 26.26 -8.25 8.16
N ASN A 21 26.13 -9.32 8.94
CA ASN A 21 25.75 -9.31 10.35
C ASN A 21 26.83 -8.76 11.29
N ARG A 22 28.13 -9.00 11.07
CA ARG A 22 29.19 -8.48 11.95
C ARG A 22 29.31 -6.95 11.91
N LEU A 23 29.04 -6.34 10.75
CA LEU A 23 29.02 -4.87 10.65
C LEU A 23 27.80 -4.25 11.35
N LYS A 24 26.66 -4.95 11.34
CA LYS A 24 25.48 -4.54 12.12
C LYS A 24 25.74 -4.69 13.63
N GLU A 25 26.33 -5.78 14.07
CA GLU A 25 26.65 -6.03 15.47
C GLU A 25 27.65 -5.00 16.02
N ALA A 26 28.67 -4.64 15.26
CA ALA A 26 29.61 -3.59 15.66
C ALA A 26 28.93 -2.21 15.77
N ALA A 27 28.04 -1.86 14.84
CA ALA A 27 27.28 -0.61 14.89
C ALA A 27 26.22 -0.61 16.01
N THR A 28 25.59 -1.75 16.28
CA THR A 28 24.61 -1.92 17.37
C THR A 28 25.29 -1.86 18.73
N ALA A 29 26.49 -2.43 18.89
CA ALA A 29 27.25 -2.36 20.14
C ALA A 29 27.64 -0.92 20.53
N VAL A 30 27.90 -0.06 19.53
CA VAL A 30 28.15 1.38 19.76
C VAL A 30 26.86 2.15 20.12
N CYS A 31 25.70 1.67 19.67
CA CYS A 31 24.40 2.33 19.86
C CYS A 31 23.62 1.84 21.07
N THR A 32 23.91 0.67 21.64
CA THR A 32 23.23 0.13 22.84
C THR A 32 23.99 0.52 24.11
N GLY A 33 24.04 1.84 24.42
CA GLY A 33 24.66 2.33 25.65
C GLY A 33 24.02 1.70 26.91
N ARG A 34 24.73 0.77 27.53
CA ARG A 34 24.59 0.50 28.95
C ARG A 34 25.45 1.54 29.68
N ASP A 35 24.84 2.28 30.57
CA ASP A 35 25.42 3.22 31.52
C ASP A 35 26.72 3.92 31.08
N VAL A 36 26.60 5.10 30.51
CA VAL A 36 27.74 5.96 30.23
C VAL A 36 27.86 7.00 31.35
N THR A 37 28.67 6.70 32.35
CA THR A 37 29.45 7.76 33.01
C THR A 37 30.32 8.45 31.95
N PRO A 38 30.52 9.76 31.99
CA PRO A 38 31.25 10.49 30.95
C PRO A 38 32.75 10.20 31.06
N TYR A 39 33.20 9.05 30.58
CA TYR A 39 34.60 8.82 30.27
C TYR A 39 34.85 9.32 28.85
N TYR A 40 35.54 10.44 28.76
CA TYR A 40 36.16 10.89 27.51
C TYR A 40 37.29 9.90 27.14
N ASN A 41 36.94 8.76 26.59
CA ASN A 41 37.91 7.90 25.96
C ASN A 41 37.87 8.21 24.46
N THR A 42 38.90 8.85 23.96
CA THR A 42 39.07 9.40 22.62
C THR A 42 39.19 8.32 21.52
N ASN A 43 39.14 7.03 21.87
CA ASN A 43 39.26 5.92 20.95
C ASN A 43 37.89 5.28 20.66
N SER A 44 37.07 5.91 19.86
CA SER A 44 35.90 5.25 19.27
C SER A 44 36.33 4.60 17.95
N PRO A 45 36.30 3.25 17.83
CA PRO A 45 36.72 2.56 16.60
C PRO A 45 36.01 3.04 15.35
N LEU A 46 34.83 3.65 15.50
CA LEU A 46 34.05 4.18 14.39
C LEU A 46 34.55 5.56 13.93
N LEU A 47 35.10 6.38 14.86
CA LEU A 47 35.65 7.71 14.53
C LEU A 47 37.03 7.59 13.83
N ASP A 48 37.77 6.52 14.09
CA ASP A 48 39.10 6.26 13.50
C ASP A 48 39.01 5.72 12.07
N LEU A 49 37.81 5.33 11.61
CA LEU A 49 37.61 4.86 10.24
C LEU A 49 37.59 6.03 9.24
N PRO A 50 38.13 5.86 8.03
CA PRO A 50 37.97 6.84 6.97
C PRO A 50 36.52 7.19 6.74
N GLU A 51 36.22 8.46 6.46
CA GLU A 51 34.84 8.96 6.28
C GLU A 51 34.04 8.13 5.26
N LEU A 52 34.68 7.70 4.18
CA LEU A 52 34.04 6.84 3.18
C LEU A 52 33.53 5.51 3.77
N ILE A 53 34.27 4.94 4.72
CA ILE A 53 33.87 3.69 5.41
C ILE A 53 32.74 3.98 6.39
N GLN A 54 32.82 5.09 7.14
CA GLN A 54 31.75 5.54 8.03
C GLN A 54 30.44 5.74 7.25
N LEU A 55 30.51 6.36 6.06
CA LEU A 55 29.35 6.54 5.18
C LEU A 55 28.79 5.21 4.66
N LYS A 56 29.65 4.24 4.33
CA LYS A 56 29.20 2.89 3.96
C LYS A 56 28.47 2.19 5.11
N ILE A 57 29.00 2.31 6.34
CA ILE A 57 28.34 1.79 7.54
C ILE A 57 26.98 2.45 7.75
N ILE A 58 26.91 3.78 7.71
CA ILE A 58 25.66 4.54 7.86
C ILE A 58 24.63 4.14 6.79
N ARG A 59 25.05 3.84 5.57
CA ARG A 59 24.15 3.34 4.50
C ARG A 59 23.54 1.97 4.79
N CYS A 60 24.16 1.17 5.64
CA CYS A 60 23.65 -0.14 6.03
C CYS A 60 22.76 -0.10 7.27
N LEU A 61 22.76 1.01 8.01
CA LEU A 61 21.96 1.17 9.24
C LEU A 61 20.50 1.48 8.92
N GLY A 62 19.62 1.04 9.80
CA GLY A 62 18.21 1.40 9.80
C GLY A 62 17.96 2.80 10.38
N LEU A 63 16.72 3.24 10.34
CA LEU A 63 16.31 4.59 10.78
C LEU A 63 16.64 4.82 12.26
N ARG A 64 16.42 3.83 13.12
CA ARG A 64 16.68 3.89 14.57
C ARG A 64 18.15 4.02 14.90
N GLU A 65 18.96 3.18 14.29
CA GLU A 65 20.41 3.17 14.49
C GLU A 65 21.02 4.51 14.06
N ILE A 66 20.58 5.05 12.91
CA ILE A 66 21.04 6.36 12.43
C ILE A 66 20.58 7.49 13.36
N THR A 67 19.35 7.41 13.89
CA THR A 67 18.86 8.39 14.87
C THR A 67 19.67 8.36 16.16
N ARG A 68 20.04 7.18 16.66
CA ARG A 68 20.91 7.02 17.83
C ARG A 68 22.31 7.54 17.54
N LEU A 69 22.88 7.20 16.39
CA LEU A 69 24.18 7.67 15.96
C LEU A 69 24.26 9.21 15.88
N ALA A 70 23.23 9.86 15.37
CA ALA A 70 23.16 11.32 15.31
C ALA A 70 23.12 12.00 16.69
N LYS A 71 22.78 11.27 17.77
CA LYS A 71 22.79 11.74 19.15
C LYS A 71 24.12 11.56 19.86
N VAL A 72 25.02 10.73 19.33
CA VAL A 72 26.32 10.39 19.97
C VAL A 72 27.24 11.61 20.06
N CYS A 73 27.47 12.32 18.93
CA CYS A 73 28.30 13.52 18.93
C CYS A 73 27.94 14.46 17.77
N ARG A 74 28.50 15.70 17.81
CA ARG A 74 28.28 16.72 16.77
C ARG A 74 28.73 16.26 15.39
N TYR A 75 29.85 15.54 15.31
CA TYR A 75 30.41 15.03 14.06
C TYR A 75 29.44 14.08 13.36
N PHE A 76 28.96 13.04 14.02
CA PHE A 76 27.98 12.11 13.44
C PHE A 76 26.65 12.76 13.13
N ARG A 77 26.22 13.72 13.93
CA ARG A 77 25.02 14.52 13.63
C ARG A 77 25.16 15.27 12.29
N ASN A 78 26.31 15.90 12.06
CA ASN A 78 26.59 16.61 10.82
C ASN A 78 26.70 15.64 9.65
N LEU A 79 27.41 14.54 9.81
CA LEU A 79 27.58 13.51 8.79
C LEU A 79 26.23 12.91 8.35
N VAL A 80 25.36 12.60 9.31
CA VAL A 80 23.99 12.10 9.06
C VAL A 80 23.16 13.15 8.31
N LYS A 81 23.24 14.44 8.72
CA LYS A 81 22.49 15.54 8.11
C LYS A 81 22.97 15.82 6.67
N GLN A 82 24.28 16.03 6.47
CA GLN A 82 24.87 16.34 5.16
C GLN A 82 24.59 15.26 4.11
N ASN A 83 24.54 13.99 4.53
CA ASN A 83 24.30 12.86 3.65
C ASN A 83 22.82 12.44 3.55
N ASN A 84 21.90 13.20 4.15
CA ASN A 84 20.46 12.87 4.21
C ASN A 84 20.23 11.39 4.61
N ALA A 85 21.01 10.91 5.59
CA ALA A 85 21.03 9.48 5.92
C ALA A 85 19.69 8.99 6.48
N LEU A 86 19.00 9.82 7.28
CA LEU A 86 17.68 9.51 7.83
C LEU A 86 16.63 9.38 6.72
N GLY A 87 16.58 10.35 5.80
CA GLY A 87 15.65 10.29 4.67
C GLY A 87 15.86 9.07 3.79
N ARG A 88 17.14 8.70 3.52
CA ARG A 88 17.45 7.48 2.77
C ARG A 88 17.07 6.19 3.51
N ALA A 89 17.26 6.17 4.85
CA ALA A 89 16.85 5.01 5.65
C ALA A 89 15.33 4.87 5.69
N TRP A 90 14.60 5.98 5.81
CA TRP A 90 13.15 6.02 5.73
C TRP A 90 12.66 5.53 4.36
N ASN A 91 13.25 6.07 3.27
CA ASN A 91 12.90 5.68 1.91
C ASN A 91 13.04 4.16 1.65
N ARG A 92 14.06 3.52 2.24
CA ARG A 92 14.28 2.06 2.08
C ARG A 92 13.23 1.18 2.75
N ARG A 93 12.34 1.75 3.57
CA ARG A 93 11.24 1.01 4.20
C ARG A 93 10.12 0.69 3.24
N PHE A 94 9.98 1.48 2.18
CA PHE A 94 8.87 1.37 1.25
C PHE A 94 9.28 0.73 -0.06
N PRO A 95 8.42 -0.11 -0.66
CA PRO A 95 8.60 -0.59 -2.04
C PRO A 95 8.60 0.57 -3.04
N SER A 96 9.34 0.41 -4.15
CA SER A 96 9.49 1.48 -5.16
C SER A 96 8.16 2.00 -5.72
N PRO A 97 7.15 1.16 -6.08
CA PRO A 97 5.88 1.66 -6.60
C PRO A 97 5.15 2.56 -5.60
N HIS A 98 5.15 2.20 -4.31
CA HIS A 98 4.53 3.01 -3.28
C HIS A 98 5.23 4.36 -3.08
N LEU A 99 6.56 4.37 -3.12
CA LEU A 99 7.35 5.61 -3.07
C LEU A 99 7.06 6.54 -4.24
N ASP A 100 6.85 6.01 -5.41
CA ASP A 100 6.57 6.83 -6.60
C ASP A 100 5.17 7.47 -6.51
N GLN A 101 4.19 6.78 -5.93
CA GLN A 101 2.89 7.36 -5.58
C GLN A 101 3.03 8.49 -4.56
N LEU A 102 3.79 8.28 -3.47
CA LEU A 102 4.04 9.32 -2.46
C LEU A 102 4.76 10.54 -3.05
N LYS A 103 5.72 10.34 -3.96
CA LYS A 103 6.41 11.44 -4.65
C LYS A 103 5.49 12.18 -5.63
N ALA A 104 4.56 11.47 -6.29
CA ALA A 104 3.59 12.08 -7.20
C ALA A 104 2.69 13.08 -6.45
N ALA A 105 2.23 12.74 -5.25
CA ALA A 105 1.43 13.63 -4.41
C ALA A 105 2.13 14.97 -4.05
N ILE A 106 3.46 15.02 -4.18
CA ILE A 106 4.26 16.23 -3.86
C ILE A 106 4.70 16.97 -5.10
N LYS A 107 5.03 16.27 -6.19
CA LYS A 107 5.59 16.87 -7.43
C LYS A 107 4.70 17.95 -8.03
N THR A 108 3.39 17.82 -7.85
CA THR A 108 2.39 18.74 -8.40
C THR A 108 2.26 20.05 -7.62
N LYS A 109 2.89 20.16 -6.43
CA LYS A 109 2.78 21.34 -5.59
C LYS A 109 3.82 22.40 -5.95
N ASP A 110 3.38 23.64 -6.21
CA ASP A 110 4.26 24.79 -6.31
C ASP A 110 4.80 25.23 -4.94
N GLU A 111 5.62 26.30 -4.88
CA GLU A 111 6.22 26.75 -3.62
C GLU A 111 5.19 27.25 -2.61
N GLN A 112 4.15 27.96 -3.06
CA GLN A 112 3.12 28.45 -2.15
C GLN A 112 2.27 27.31 -1.62
N GLN A 113 1.88 26.39 -2.49
CA GLN A 113 1.17 25.18 -2.10
C GLN A 113 1.96 24.31 -1.11
N LEU A 114 3.30 24.26 -1.24
CA LEU A 114 4.18 23.59 -0.27
C LEU A 114 4.22 24.30 1.07
N ARG A 115 4.26 25.66 1.07
CA ARG A 115 4.18 26.45 2.31
C ARG A 115 2.87 26.18 3.04
N ASP A 116 1.77 26.29 2.33
CA ASP A 116 0.43 26.10 2.89
C ASP A 116 0.25 24.66 3.40
N TRP A 117 0.78 23.69 2.65
CA TRP A 117 0.75 22.30 3.04
C TRP A 117 1.59 21.97 4.28
N LEU A 118 2.72 22.63 4.50
CA LEU A 118 3.58 22.44 5.68
C LEU A 118 3.13 23.28 6.90
N ALA A 119 2.51 24.43 6.67
CA ALA A 119 2.15 25.39 7.72
C ALA A 119 1.36 24.80 8.90
N PRO A 120 0.42 23.86 8.72
CA PRO A 120 -0.34 23.28 9.84
C PRO A 120 0.52 22.50 10.84
N PHE A 121 1.74 22.08 10.46
CA PHE A 121 2.60 21.22 11.28
C PHE A 121 3.98 21.80 11.58
N ALA A 122 4.48 22.71 10.74
CA ALA A 122 5.83 23.23 10.82
C ALA A 122 5.86 24.73 11.12
N ASN A 123 6.85 25.17 11.88
CA ASN A 123 7.12 26.60 12.02
C ASN A 123 7.71 27.19 10.73
N LYS A 124 7.58 28.51 10.56
CA LYS A 124 8.03 29.24 9.37
C LYS A 124 9.49 28.95 8.99
N GLY A 125 10.41 28.88 9.98
CA GLY A 125 11.82 28.58 9.73
C GLY A 125 12.07 27.19 9.14
N THR A 126 11.33 26.19 9.59
CA THR A 126 11.40 24.82 9.04
C THR A 126 10.84 24.79 7.62
N VAL A 127 9.74 25.48 7.36
CA VAL A 127 9.12 25.57 6.03
C VAL A 127 10.09 26.18 5.02
N GLU A 128 10.65 27.35 5.31
CA GLU A 128 11.57 28.05 4.40
C GLU A 128 12.86 27.22 4.18
N SER A 129 13.42 26.64 5.24
CA SER A 129 14.61 25.76 5.11
C SER A 129 14.36 24.54 4.23
N LEU A 130 13.14 23.98 4.21
CA LEU A 130 12.79 22.88 3.31
C LEU A 130 12.67 23.38 1.86
N ILE A 131 12.02 24.52 1.64
CA ILE A 131 11.78 25.08 0.30
C ILE A 131 13.08 25.51 -0.37
N GLU A 132 14.04 26.08 0.37
CA GLU A 132 15.38 26.39 -0.14
C GLU A 132 16.08 25.17 -0.78
N HIS A 133 15.80 23.97 -0.29
CA HIS A 133 16.36 22.73 -0.80
C HIS A 133 15.54 22.07 -1.92
N ARG A 134 14.49 22.74 -2.43
CA ARG A 134 13.56 22.18 -3.46
C ARG A 134 14.26 21.69 -4.73
N LYS A 135 15.36 22.32 -5.13
CA LYS A 135 16.14 21.93 -6.32
C LYS A 135 16.99 20.68 -6.12
N ASN A 136 17.09 20.18 -4.88
CA ASN A 136 17.88 19.00 -4.58
C ASN A 136 17.15 17.73 -5.09
N ILE A 137 17.87 16.84 -5.76
CA ILE A 137 17.33 15.55 -6.24
C ILE A 137 16.70 14.69 -5.14
N HIS A 138 17.12 14.87 -3.89
CA HIS A 138 16.59 14.17 -2.72
C HIS A 138 15.43 14.89 -2.03
N PHE A 139 15.03 16.06 -2.54
CA PHE A 139 14.00 16.88 -1.91
C PHE A 139 12.68 16.16 -1.65
N PRO A 140 12.09 15.39 -2.62
CA PRO A 140 10.83 14.71 -2.37
C PRO A 140 10.89 13.74 -1.19
N VAL A 141 11.98 12.98 -1.07
CA VAL A 141 12.19 12.04 0.03
C VAL A 141 12.40 12.75 1.36
N GLN A 142 13.15 13.86 1.35
CA GLN A 142 13.38 14.67 2.55
C GLN A 142 12.09 15.32 3.03
N LEU A 143 11.27 15.82 2.12
CA LEU A 143 9.99 16.44 2.42
C LEU A 143 9.01 15.43 3.03
N LEU A 144 8.85 14.25 2.40
CA LEU A 144 8.00 13.17 2.90
C LEU A 144 8.44 12.69 4.29
N PHE A 145 9.74 12.46 4.47
CA PHE A 145 10.30 12.08 5.77
C PHE A 145 10.02 13.14 6.83
N THR A 146 10.21 14.43 6.49
CA THR A 146 9.95 15.52 7.44
C THR A 146 8.46 15.63 7.76
N ASN A 147 7.58 15.47 6.77
CA ASN A 147 6.13 15.47 7.00
C ASN A 147 5.73 14.33 7.96
N SER A 148 6.17 13.11 7.68
CA SER A 148 5.92 11.94 8.53
C SER A 148 6.42 12.17 9.97
N GLN A 149 7.59 12.77 10.13
CA GLN A 149 8.15 13.14 11.44
C GLN A 149 7.29 14.20 12.16
N LEU A 150 6.86 15.24 11.45
CA LEU A 150 6.04 16.31 12.03
C LEU A 150 4.68 15.78 12.50
N MET A 151 4.04 14.94 11.70
CA MET A 151 2.77 14.30 12.07
C MET A 151 2.94 13.33 13.24
N SER A 152 3.96 12.48 13.23
CA SER A 152 4.27 11.52 14.28
C SER A 152 4.56 12.20 15.64
N LEU A 153 5.21 13.38 15.63
CA LEU A 153 5.50 14.17 16.83
C LEU A 153 4.29 14.89 17.41
N CYS A 154 3.19 15.03 16.66
CA CYS A 154 1.97 15.61 17.20
C CYS A 154 1.39 14.68 18.28
N ARG A 155 1.07 15.21 19.44
CA ARG A 155 0.39 14.48 20.52
C ARG A 155 -1.08 14.26 20.21
N GLU A 156 -1.74 15.32 19.73
CA GLU A 156 -3.15 15.32 19.35
C GLU A 156 -3.31 16.12 18.05
N PHE A 157 -4.27 15.70 17.21
CA PHE A 157 -4.68 16.45 16.04
C PHE A 157 -5.88 17.36 16.35
N GLU A 158 -5.85 18.57 15.83
CA GLU A 158 -7.02 19.40 15.61
C GLU A 158 -7.72 18.92 14.34
N LEU A 159 -9.05 18.82 14.37
CA LEU A 159 -9.88 18.27 13.31
C LEU A 159 -10.67 19.40 12.66
N VAL A 160 -10.45 19.65 11.37
CA VAL A 160 -11.14 20.68 10.59
C VAL A 160 -11.90 20.02 9.45
N GLU A 161 -13.23 20.08 9.48
CA GLU A 161 -14.04 19.63 8.36
C GLU A 161 -13.92 20.61 7.20
N THR A 162 -13.46 20.13 6.04
CA THR A 162 -13.17 20.95 4.86
C THR A 162 -14.17 20.74 3.73
N LEU A 163 -14.90 19.63 3.74
CA LEU A 163 -15.88 19.29 2.70
C LEU A 163 -16.97 18.37 3.26
N GLU A 164 -18.22 18.66 2.92
CA GLU A 164 -19.33 17.72 2.99
C GLU A 164 -20.00 17.63 1.62
N ILE A 165 -20.04 16.43 1.05
CA ILE A 165 -20.72 16.11 -0.20
C ILE A 165 -22.00 15.38 0.15
N THR A 166 -23.12 15.80 -0.43
CA THR A 166 -24.40 15.13 -0.29
C THR A 166 -24.89 14.68 -1.66
N HIS A 167 -25.31 13.43 -1.74
CA HIS A 167 -25.93 12.82 -2.91
C HIS A 167 -27.45 12.67 -2.73
N GLY A 168 -28.16 12.46 -3.83
CA GLY A 168 -29.61 12.20 -3.81
C GLY A 168 -29.98 10.82 -3.23
N ALA A 169 -29.05 9.85 -3.33
CA ALA A 169 -29.18 8.50 -2.80
C ALA A 169 -27.86 8.02 -2.16
N GLY A 170 -27.79 6.74 -1.78
CA GLY A 170 -26.63 6.16 -1.12
C GLY A 170 -25.32 6.34 -1.92
N VAL A 171 -24.24 6.67 -1.22
CA VAL A 171 -22.90 6.66 -1.79
C VAL A 171 -22.33 5.26 -1.66
N ASN A 172 -21.97 4.66 -2.79
CA ASN A 172 -21.46 3.30 -2.87
C ASN A 172 -19.94 3.25 -2.69
N GLU A 173 -19.23 4.25 -3.22
CA GLU A 173 -17.78 4.35 -3.13
C GLU A 173 -17.32 5.82 -3.19
N ALA A 174 -16.19 6.11 -2.56
CA ALA A 174 -15.46 7.35 -2.72
C ALA A 174 -13.95 7.09 -2.62
N SER A 175 -13.16 7.80 -3.42
CA SER A 175 -11.71 7.63 -3.44
C SER A 175 -10.98 8.92 -3.80
N PHE A 176 -9.80 9.12 -3.22
CA PHE A 176 -8.88 10.17 -3.63
C PHE A 176 -8.10 9.77 -4.89
N SER A 177 -7.75 10.76 -5.72
CA SER A 177 -6.71 10.59 -6.72
C SER A 177 -5.34 10.31 -6.06
N PRO A 178 -4.40 9.65 -6.75
CA PRO A 178 -3.08 9.32 -6.19
C PRO A 178 -2.28 10.54 -5.71
N ASP A 179 -2.51 11.71 -6.28
CA ASP A 179 -1.88 12.98 -5.85
C ASP A 179 -2.63 13.68 -4.71
N GLY A 180 -3.79 13.14 -4.30
CA GLY A 180 -4.64 13.69 -3.25
C GLY A 180 -5.36 14.99 -3.62
N ARG A 181 -5.28 15.45 -4.89
CA ARG A 181 -5.90 16.71 -5.35
C ARG A 181 -7.34 16.56 -5.82
N HIS A 182 -7.72 15.36 -6.22
CA HIS A 182 -9.07 15.07 -6.66
C HIS A 182 -9.72 14.05 -5.74
N LEU A 183 -11.03 14.10 -5.68
CA LEU A 183 -11.89 13.14 -5.02
C LEU A 183 -12.98 12.75 -5.99
N VAL A 184 -13.30 11.47 -6.07
CA VAL A 184 -14.48 10.97 -6.80
C VAL A 184 -15.40 10.27 -5.85
N THR A 185 -16.70 10.41 -6.09
CA THR A 185 -17.77 9.69 -5.38
C THR A 185 -18.68 9.00 -6.38
N ALA A 186 -19.11 7.78 -6.08
CA ALA A 186 -20.07 7.00 -6.86
C ALA A 186 -21.35 6.79 -6.05
N SER A 187 -22.50 7.06 -6.63
CA SER A 187 -23.77 7.04 -5.90
C SER A 187 -24.88 6.27 -6.61
N SER A 188 -25.77 5.75 -5.81
CA SER A 188 -27.04 5.17 -6.23
C SER A 188 -28.03 6.19 -6.81
N ASP A 189 -27.70 7.49 -6.78
CA ASP A 189 -28.45 8.56 -7.45
C ASP A 189 -28.13 8.67 -8.95
N HIS A 190 -27.43 7.68 -9.51
CA HIS A 190 -27.01 7.58 -10.91
C HIS A 190 -25.87 8.55 -11.28
N THR A 191 -25.19 9.12 -10.30
CA THR A 191 -24.10 10.05 -10.56
C THR A 191 -22.77 9.60 -9.95
N ALA A 192 -21.67 9.95 -10.63
CA ALA A 192 -20.35 10.05 -10.01
C ALA A 192 -19.91 11.51 -10.07
N LYS A 193 -19.47 12.07 -8.94
CA LYS A 193 -19.04 13.47 -8.86
C LYS A 193 -17.54 13.55 -8.63
N ILE A 194 -16.89 14.49 -9.32
CA ILE A 194 -15.46 14.75 -9.22
C ILE A 194 -15.25 16.12 -8.58
N TYR A 195 -14.47 16.13 -7.51
CA TYR A 195 -14.06 17.35 -6.80
C TYR A 195 -12.56 17.56 -6.94
N CYS A 196 -12.14 18.82 -6.96
CA CYS A 196 -10.73 19.21 -6.97
C CYS A 196 -10.43 20.16 -5.80
N TRP A 197 -9.26 19.97 -5.18
CA TRP A 197 -8.72 20.90 -4.22
C TRP A 197 -8.08 22.09 -4.94
N GLU A 198 -8.63 23.28 -4.76
CA GLU A 198 -8.21 24.51 -5.43
C GLU A 198 -7.12 25.26 -4.65
N ALA A 199 -6.45 26.17 -5.37
CA ALA A 199 -5.40 27.02 -4.78
C ALA A 199 -5.90 27.95 -3.66
N ASN A 200 -7.21 28.24 -3.62
CA ASN A 200 -7.84 29.01 -2.55
C ASN A 200 -8.07 28.22 -1.26
N GLY A 201 -7.67 26.95 -1.22
CA GLY A 201 -7.83 26.09 -0.05
C GLY A 201 -9.25 25.55 0.14
N SER A 202 -10.02 25.38 -0.93
CA SER A 202 -11.36 24.79 -0.89
C SER A 202 -11.54 23.66 -1.91
N TRP A 203 -12.44 22.73 -1.62
CA TRP A 203 -12.87 21.71 -2.55
C TRP A 203 -13.97 22.27 -3.46
N GLN A 204 -13.85 22.02 -4.77
CA GLN A 204 -14.83 22.45 -5.77
C GLN A 204 -15.25 21.29 -6.65
N GLU A 205 -16.54 21.16 -6.90
CA GLU A 205 -17.07 20.21 -7.87
C GLU A 205 -16.62 20.62 -9.28
N LYS A 206 -15.97 19.68 -10.00
CA LYS A 206 -15.45 19.89 -11.37
C LYS A 206 -16.29 19.22 -12.42
N ALA A 207 -16.86 18.06 -12.10
CA ALA A 207 -17.68 17.33 -13.03
C ALA A 207 -18.68 16.44 -12.32
N THR A 208 -19.81 16.25 -12.94
CA THR A 208 -20.80 15.23 -12.59
C THR A 208 -20.98 14.32 -13.79
N ILE A 209 -20.63 13.05 -13.62
CA ILE A 209 -20.81 11.97 -14.60
C ILE A 209 -22.17 11.34 -14.35
N THR A 210 -23.04 11.34 -15.36
CA THR A 210 -24.37 10.75 -15.28
C THR A 210 -24.40 9.38 -15.95
N HIS A 211 -25.15 8.47 -15.36
CA HIS A 211 -25.44 7.13 -15.87
C HIS A 211 -26.94 6.87 -15.84
N ASP A 212 -27.38 5.83 -16.56
CA ASP A 212 -28.81 5.47 -16.63
C ASP A 212 -29.29 4.72 -15.38
N ARG A 213 -28.35 4.16 -14.58
CA ARG A 213 -28.65 3.43 -13.34
C ARG A 213 -27.62 3.76 -12.25
N LEU A 214 -27.69 3.00 -11.14
CA LEU A 214 -26.78 3.15 -10.00
C LEU A 214 -25.30 3.10 -10.43
N VAL A 215 -24.51 4.06 -9.99
CA VAL A 215 -23.04 3.99 -10.12
C VAL A 215 -22.50 3.18 -8.96
N LEU A 216 -21.95 2.00 -9.29
CA LEU A 216 -21.48 1.04 -8.29
C LEU A 216 -20.11 1.43 -7.73
N SER A 217 -19.22 1.88 -8.62
CA SER A 217 -17.87 2.29 -8.25
C SER A 217 -17.33 3.37 -9.18
N ALA A 218 -16.36 4.13 -8.67
CA ALA A 218 -15.57 5.07 -9.45
C ALA A 218 -14.17 5.19 -8.87
N SER A 219 -13.14 5.04 -9.71
CA SER A 219 -11.75 5.08 -9.26
C SER A 219 -10.83 5.77 -10.26
N PHE A 220 -9.80 6.43 -9.73
CA PHE A 220 -8.76 7.04 -10.55
C PHE A 220 -7.74 6.01 -11.02
N SER A 221 -7.13 6.30 -12.18
CA SER A 221 -5.93 5.59 -12.62
C SER A 221 -4.75 5.88 -11.68
N PRO A 222 -3.75 4.97 -11.57
CA PRO A 222 -2.57 5.16 -10.73
C PRO A 222 -1.75 6.42 -11.04
N ASP A 223 -1.81 6.94 -12.28
CA ASP A 223 -1.17 8.21 -12.67
C ASP A 223 -2.04 9.45 -12.38
N GLY A 224 -3.32 9.26 -11.98
CA GLY A 224 -4.26 10.32 -11.69
C GLY A 224 -4.86 11.05 -12.89
N HIS A 225 -4.51 10.65 -14.13
CA HIS A 225 -4.97 11.33 -15.34
C HIS A 225 -6.28 10.77 -15.91
N TYR A 226 -6.70 9.61 -15.47
CA TYR A 226 -7.94 8.97 -15.91
C TYR A 226 -8.79 8.56 -14.73
N LEU A 227 -10.06 8.39 -15.00
CA LEU A 227 -11.06 7.87 -14.07
C LEU A 227 -11.91 6.85 -14.80
N VAL A 228 -12.30 5.77 -14.13
CA VAL A 228 -13.32 4.84 -14.60
C VAL A 228 -14.49 4.83 -13.63
N SER A 229 -15.72 4.94 -14.16
CA SER A 229 -16.96 4.75 -13.42
C SER A 229 -17.70 3.52 -13.93
N VAL A 230 -18.31 2.76 -13.02
CA VAL A 230 -19.00 1.50 -13.28
C VAL A 230 -20.46 1.63 -12.91
N CYS A 231 -21.33 1.29 -13.85
CA CYS A 231 -22.78 1.38 -13.66
C CYS A 231 -23.44 0.00 -13.66
N GLN A 232 -24.53 -0.12 -12.92
CA GLN A 232 -25.38 -1.31 -12.88
C GLN A 232 -26.02 -1.64 -14.24
N ASP A 233 -26.15 -0.65 -15.16
CA ASP A 233 -26.68 -0.87 -16.52
C ASP A 233 -25.75 -1.72 -17.42
N GLY A 234 -24.59 -2.08 -16.94
CA GLY A 234 -23.59 -2.81 -17.71
C GLY A 234 -22.58 -1.90 -18.42
N THR A 235 -22.58 -0.61 -18.16
CA THR A 235 -21.62 0.33 -18.76
C THR A 235 -20.50 0.71 -17.82
N ALA A 236 -19.31 0.88 -18.38
CA ALA A 236 -18.18 1.58 -17.74
C ALA A 236 -17.77 2.75 -18.61
N LYS A 237 -17.60 3.92 -18.02
CA LYS A 237 -17.12 5.12 -18.73
C LYS A 237 -15.73 5.49 -18.25
N ILE A 238 -14.84 5.78 -19.19
CA ILE A 238 -13.48 6.27 -18.91
C ILE A 238 -13.43 7.76 -19.23
N TYR A 239 -13.03 8.55 -18.25
CA TYR A 239 -12.80 9.99 -18.38
C TYR A 239 -11.32 10.30 -18.29
N GLY A 240 -10.86 11.28 -19.04
CA GLY A 240 -9.50 11.82 -19.00
C GLY A 240 -9.49 13.25 -18.51
N LEU A 241 -8.48 13.59 -17.72
CA LEU A 241 -8.21 14.97 -17.29
C LEU A 241 -7.49 15.72 -18.40
N GLU A 242 -8.06 16.83 -18.85
CA GLU A 242 -7.51 17.69 -19.87
C GLU A 242 -6.59 18.77 -19.27
N ASP A 243 -5.76 19.39 -20.11
CA ASP A 243 -4.82 20.45 -19.69
C ASP A 243 -5.52 21.67 -19.09
N ASN A 244 -6.77 21.92 -19.47
CA ASN A 244 -7.61 23.00 -18.90
C ASN A 244 -8.26 22.64 -17.55
N GLY A 245 -8.02 21.42 -17.05
CA GLY A 245 -8.59 20.91 -15.80
C GLY A 245 -10.02 20.35 -15.92
N SER A 246 -10.58 20.25 -17.15
CA SER A 246 -11.87 19.57 -17.37
C SER A 246 -11.71 18.06 -17.47
N TRP A 247 -12.78 17.32 -17.16
CA TRP A 247 -12.87 15.87 -17.33
C TRP A 247 -13.73 15.54 -18.54
N GLU A 248 -13.16 14.84 -19.52
CA GLU A 248 -13.84 14.47 -20.76
C GLU A 248 -13.97 12.96 -20.91
N GLU A 249 -15.11 12.50 -21.44
CA GLU A 249 -15.31 11.09 -21.73
C GLU A 249 -14.38 10.65 -22.88
N LYS A 250 -13.57 9.63 -22.63
CA LYS A 250 -12.61 9.05 -23.59
C LYS A 250 -13.08 7.73 -24.16
N ALA A 251 -13.87 6.98 -23.39
CA ALA A 251 -14.46 5.73 -23.87
C ALA A 251 -15.67 5.34 -23.02
N CYS A 252 -16.63 4.70 -23.68
CA CYS A 252 -17.75 4.03 -23.07
C CYS A 252 -17.74 2.54 -23.45
N ILE A 253 -17.73 1.67 -22.45
CA ILE A 253 -17.69 0.22 -22.60
C ILE A 253 -19.01 -0.35 -22.16
N SER A 254 -19.69 -1.09 -23.05
CA SER A 254 -20.95 -1.75 -22.71
C SER A 254 -20.80 -3.25 -22.64
N HIS A 255 -21.33 -3.86 -21.61
CA HIS A 255 -21.53 -5.29 -21.47
C HIS A 255 -23.00 -5.63 -21.66
N LYS A 256 -23.29 -6.87 -22.07
CA LYS A 256 -24.68 -7.33 -22.25
C LYS A 256 -25.42 -7.52 -20.90
N ASN A 257 -24.67 -7.60 -19.81
CA ASN A 257 -25.17 -7.87 -18.46
C ASN A 257 -24.59 -6.87 -17.46
N TYR A 258 -25.11 -6.89 -16.23
CA TYR A 258 -24.61 -6.06 -15.13
C TYR A 258 -23.10 -6.13 -15.00
N LEU A 259 -22.48 -4.99 -14.96
CA LEU A 259 -21.04 -4.87 -14.71
C LEU A 259 -20.78 -5.01 -13.21
N ASN A 260 -19.79 -5.81 -12.87
CA ASN A 260 -19.42 -6.04 -11.48
C ASN A 260 -18.27 -5.13 -11.03
N SER A 261 -17.26 -4.98 -11.87
CA SER A 261 -16.08 -4.18 -11.54
C SER A 261 -15.34 -3.67 -12.78
N ALA A 262 -14.58 -2.60 -12.57
CA ALA A 262 -13.56 -2.12 -13.48
C ALA A 262 -12.30 -1.76 -12.68
N THR A 263 -11.13 -2.11 -13.19
CA THR A 263 -9.86 -1.88 -12.50
C THR A 263 -8.79 -1.43 -13.48
N PHE A 264 -8.06 -0.36 -13.16
CA PHE A 264 -6.88 0.06 -13.92
C PHE A 264 -5.68 -0.86 -13.66
N SER A 265 -4.85 -1.04 -14.68
CA SER A 265 -3.48 -1.54 -14.50
C SER A 265 -2.61 -0.50 -13.81
N ALA A 266 -1.53 -0.95 -13.15
CA ALA A 266 -0.63 -0.04 -12.45
C ALA A 266 0.11 0.93 -13.37
N ASP A 267 0.26 0.60 -14.66
CA ASP A 267 0.81 1.50 -15.69
C ASP A 267 -0.21 2.51 -16.24
N SER A 268 -1.46 2.50 -15.73
CA SER A 268 -2.57 3.36 -16.16
C SER A 268 -2.96 3.25 -17.64
N ARG A 269 -2.46 2.23 -18.35
CA ARG A 269 -2.68 2.07 -19.78
C ARG A 269 -3.82 1.11 -20.12
N ARG A 270 -4.31 0.35 -19.13
CA ARG A 270 -5.37 -0.65 -19.36
C ARG A 270 -6.44 -0.54 -18.30
N VAL A 271 -7.65 -0.90 -18.68
CA VAL A 271 -8.78 -1.12 -17.78
C VAL A 271 -9.31 -2.53 -18.05
N VAL A 272 -9.48 -3.31 -16.99
CA VAL A 272 -10.17 -4.59 -17.05
C VAL A 272 -11.55 -4.41 -16.49
N THR A 273 -12.58 -4.79 -17.25
CA THR A 273 -13.98 -4.79 -16.82
C THR A 273 -14.51 -6.22 -16.82
N HIS A 274 -15.35 -6.53 -15.85
CA HIS A 274 -15.94 -7.84 -15.66
C HIS A 274 -17.44 -7.75 -15.43
N SER A 275 -18.22 -8.49 -16.22
CA SER A 275 -19.67 -8.60 -16.06
C SER A 275 -20.09 -9.89 -15.34
N PHE A 276 -21.26 -9.88 -14.75
CA PHE A 276 -21.80 -10.98 -13.93
C PHE A 276 -21.91 -12.33 -14.67
N TYR A 277 -21.98 -12.34 -16.02
CA TYR A 277 -22.10 -13.52 -16.86
C TYR A 277 -20.97 -13.58 -17.89
N ASN A 278 -19.78 -14.03 -17.45
CA ASN A 278 -18.76 -14.63 -18.28
C ASN A 278 -18.06 -13.73 -19.31
N THR A 279 -18.15 -12.42 -19.18
CA THR A 279 -17.49 -11.51 -20.12
C THR A 279 -16.45 -10.65 -19.39
N VAL A 280 -15.20 -10.77 -19.82
CA VAL A 280 -14.12 -9.87 -19.45
C VAL A 280 -13.74 -9.04 -20.66
N LYS A 281 -13.61 -7.73 -20.47
CA LYS A 281 -13.06 -6.86 -21.51
C LYS A 281 -11.78 -6.22 -20.98
N ILE A 282 -10.76 -6.21 -21.81
CA ILE A 282 -9.54 -5.43 -21.60
C ILE A 282 -9.59 -4.25 -22.55
N ILE A 283 -9.54 -3.08 -22.01
CA ILE A 283 -9.52 -1.82 -22.74
C ILE A 283 -8.12 -1.26 -22.63
N ALA A 284 -7.42 -1.12 -23.74
CA ALA A 284 -6.05 -0.65 -23.78
C ALA A 284 -5.94 0.71 -24.46
N ARG A 285 -5.19 1.62 -23.86
CA ARG A 285 -4.87 2.91 -24.44
C ARG A 285 -3.72 2.76 -25.43
N ARG A 286 -3.96 3.18 -26.67
CA ARG A 286 -2.95 3.25 -27.74
C ARG A 286 -2.08 4.50 -27.59
N ASP A 287 -0.93 4.52 -28.26
CA ASP A 287 -0.02 5.68 -28.23
C ASP A 287 -0.62 6.95 -28.86
N ASN A 288 -1.63 6.81 -29.72
CA ASN A 288 -2.41 7.93 -30.27
C ASN A 288 -3.50 8.47 -29.32
N GLY A 289 -3.57 7.92 -28.09
CA GLY A 289 -4.56 8.32 -27.07
C GLY A 289 -5.93 7.64 -27.17
N SER A 290 -6.22 6.89 -28.26
CA SER A 290 -7.48 6.15 -28.38
C SER A 290 -7.51 4.90 -27.50
N TRP A 291 -8.71 4.47 -27.12
CA TRP A 291 -8.94 3.26 -26.34
C TRP A 291 -9.46 2.13 -27.22
N GLU A 292 -8.81 0.97 -27.17
CA GLU A 292 -9.17 -0.24 -27.90
C GLU A 292 -9.74 -1.27 -26.95
N VAL A 293 -10.88 -1.87 -27.32
CA VAL A 293 -11.57 -2.89 -26.52
C VAL A 293 -11.25 -4.27 -27.09
N LYS A 294 -10.76 -5.18 -26.23
CA LYS A 294 -10.66 -6.63 -26.51
C LYS A 294 -11.60 -7.37 -25.57
N GLU A 295 -12.45 -8.22 -26.12
CA GLU A 295 -13.43 -9.00 -25.37
C GLU A 295 -12.99 -10.44 -25.27
N PHE A 296 -13.09 -11.01 -24.05
CA PHE A 296 -12.90 -12.40 -23.75
C PHE A 296 -14.23 -12.95 -23.23
N CYS A 297 -14.79 -13.90 -23.94
CA CYS A 297 -16.00 -14.61 -23.54
C CYS A 297 -15.61 -15.97 -23.00
N HIS A 298 -16.05 -16.30 -21.80
CA HIS A 298 -15.87 -17.60 -21.20
C HIS A 298 -17.21 -18.36 -21.19
N GLY A 299 -17.16 -19.68 -21.44
CA GLY A 299 -18.36 -20.53 -21.49
C GLY A 299 -19.04 -20.71 -20.14
N ASN A 300 -18.30 -20.56 -19.04
CA ASN A 300 -18.73 -20.82 -17.67
C ASN A 300 -18.61 -19.57 -16.78
N GLN A 301 -19.32 -19.60 -15.63
CA GLN A 301 -19.23 -18.52 -14.65
C GLN A 301 -17.80 -18.35 -14.13
N ILE A 302 -17.35 -17.11 -14.13
CA ILE A 302 -16.02 -16.71 -13.64
C ILE A 302 -16.14 -15.81 -12.41
N TYR A 303 -15.16 -15.92 -11.51
CA TYR A 303 -14.92 -14.91 -10.48
C TYR A 303 -14.20 -13.70 -11.08
N SER A 304 -14.18 -12.61 -10.32
CA SER A 304 -13.53 -11.37 -10.71
C SER A 304 -12.10 -11.59 -11.23
N PRO A 305 -11.81 -11.26 -12.48
CA PRO A 305 -10.47 -11.36 -13.02
C PRO A 305 -9.52 -10.42 -12.26
N LYS A 306 -8.28 -10.86 -12.08
CA LYS A 306 -7.24 -10.06 -11.44
C LYS A 306 -6.10 -9.82 -12.41
N LEU A 307 -5.77 -8.54 -12.59
CA LEU A 307 -4.61 -8.13 -13.36
C LEU A 307 -3.38 -8.08 -12.43
N SER A 308 -2.23 -8.53 -12.94
CA SER A 308 -0.95 -8.34 -12.22
C SER A 308 -0.59 -6.85 -12.17
N PRO A 309 0.17 -6.40 -11.15
CA PRO A 309 0.57 -5.00 -11.03
C PRO A 309 1.33 -4.45 -12.23
N ASP A 310 2.14 -5.28 -12.93
CA ASP A 310 2.83 -4.87 -14.16
C ASP A 310 1.90 -4.82 -15.41
N GLY A 311 0.64 -5.26 -15.25
CA GLY A 311 -0.37 -5.29 -16.30
C GLY A 311 -0.11 -6.32 -17.41
N ARG A 312 0.81 -7.28 -17.22
CA ARG A 312 1.20 -8.28 -18.22
C ARG A 312 0.54 -9.63 -18.05
N HIS A 313 0.00 -9.91 -16.87
CA HIS A 313 -0.69 -11.16 -16.55
C HIS A 313 -2.09 -10.88 -16.03
N MET A 314 -3.02 -11.78 -16.31
CA MET A 314 -4.37 -11.75 -15.79
C MET A 314 -4.78 -13.16 -15.36
N ALA A 315 -5.22 -13.30 -14.12
CA ALA A 315 -5.78 -14.55 -13.60
C ALA A 315 -7.30 -14.52 -13.67
N ILE A 316 -7.90 -15.55 -14.25
CA ILE A 316 -9.34 -15.77 -14.37
C ILE A 316 -9.69 -17.08 -13.68
N LEU A 317 -10.57 -17.02 -12.69
CA LEU A 317 -11.02 -18.19 -11.93
C LEU A 317 -12.37 -18.66 -12.48
N HIS A 318 -12.46 -19.93 -12.87
CA HIS A 318 -13.68 -20.58 -13.30
C HIS A 318 -14.35 -21.29 -12.12
N ILE A 319 -15.62 -20.92 -11.84
CA ILE A 319 -16.31 -21.37 -10.63
C ILE A 319 -16.66 -22.86 -10.72
N MET A 320 -17.14 -23.32 -11.89
CA MET A 320 -17.67 -24.65 -12.07
C MET A 320 -16.63 -25.72 -12.39
N ASP A 321 -15.56 -25.33 -13.08
CA ASP A 321 -14.58 -26.29 -13.64
C ASP A 321 -13.34 -26.44 -12.76
N ASN A 322 -13.25 -25.69 -11.66
CA ASN A 322 -12.07 -25.65 -10.80
C ASN A 322 -10.78 -25.38 -11.59
N VAL A 323 -10.82 -24.43 -12.50
CA VAL A 323 -9.72 -24.01 -13.35
C VAL A 323 -9.38 -22.56 -13.08
N VAL A 324 -8.10 -22.28 -13.02
CA VAL A 324 -7.57 -20.90 -13.05
C VAL A 324 -6.76 -20.73 -14.33
N GLU A 325 -7.27 -19.91 -15.23
CA GLU A 325 -6.53 -19.52 -16.42
C GLU A 325 -5.67 -18.31 -16.15
N ILE A 326 -4.40 -18.40 -16.54
CA ILE A 326 -3.51 -17.25 -16.51
C ILE A 326 -3.21 -16.85 -17.94
N HIS A 327 -3.67 -15.65 -18.29
CA HIS A 327 -3.41 -15.02 -19.57
C HIS A 327 -2.16 -14.14 -19.44
N GLY A 328 -1.23 -14.28 -20.37
CA GLY A 328 -0.04 -13.44 -20.50
C GLY A 328 -0.12 -12.58 -21.76
N GLN A 329 0.43 -11.37 -21.69
CA GLN A 329 0.51 -10.49 -22.84
C GLN A 329 1.84 -10.72 -23.59
N LEU A 330 1.76 -11.07 -24.88
CA LEU A 330 2.90 -11.16 -25.77
C LEU A 330 3.39 -9.77 -26.21
N ALA A 331 4.60 -9.72 -26.79
CA ALA A 331 5.25 -8.47 -27.22
C ALA A 331 4.40 -7.62 -28.19
N GLU A 332 3.53 -8.26 -28.97
CA GLU A 332 2.61 -7.59 -29.93
C GLU A 332 1.30 -7.10 -29.29
N GLY A 333 1.17 -7.19 -27.95
CA GLY A 333 -0.04 -6.81 -27.23
C GLY A 333 -1.17 -7.85 -27.31
N LEU A 334 -0.90 -9.04 -27.88
CA LEU A 334 -1.84 -10.16 -27.92
C LEU A 334 -1.86 -10.87 -26.55
N TRP A 335 -3.06 -11.14 -26.04
CA TRP A 335 -3.27 -11.92 -24.84
C TRP A 335 -3.48 -13.39 -25.19
N VAL A 336 -2.72 -14.28 -24.56
CA VAL A 336 -2.80 -15.74 -24.74
C VAL A 336 -2.84 -16.42 -23.39
N VAL A 337 -3.46 -17.60 -23.33
CA VAL A 337 -3.38 -18.47 -22.13
C VAL A 337 -1.95 -19.00 -22.01
N THR A 338 -1.24 -18.57 -20.97
CA THR A 338 0.14 -19.01 -20.70
C THR A 338 0.19 -20.17 -19.72
N SER A 339 -0.82 -20.28 -18.86
CA SER A 339 -0.92 -21.39 -17.90
C SER A 339 -2.37 -21.71 -17.58
N ILE A 340 -2.65 -22.99 -17.39
CA ILE A 340 -3.90 -23.51 -16.85
C ILE A 340 -3.56 -24.22 -15.55
N ILE A 341 -4.10 -23.73 -14.43
CA ILE A 341 -3.90 -24.29 -13.12
C ILE A 341 -5.18 -25.03 -12.73
N GLN A 342 -5.06 -26.28 -12.31
CA GLN A 342 -6.15 -27.09 -11.78
C GLN A 342 -5.82 -27.44 -10.32
N PRO A 343 -6.19 -26.57 -9.37
CA PRO A 343 -5.94 -26.85 -7.97
C PRO A 343 -6.78 -28.04 -7.50
N GLU A 344 -6.31 -28.79 -6.49
CA GLU A 344 -7.04 -29.93 -5.93
C GLU A 344 -8.42 -29.56 -5.34
N ALA A 345 -8.62 -28.26 -5.05
CA ALA A 345 -9.86 -27.73 -4.49
C ALA A 345 -10.23 -26.39 -5.15
N ASN A 346 -11.54 -26.09 -5.19
CA ASN A 346 -12.07 -24.90 -5.84
C ASN A 346 -11.42 -23.62 -5.30
N ALA A 347 -10.71 -22.90 -6.16
CA ALA A 347 -10.18 -21.60 -5.87
C ALA A 347 -11.28 -20.53 -6.00
N PHE A 348 -11.35 -19.62 -5.03
CA PHE A 348 -12.32 -18.53 -5.03
C PHE A 348 -11.66 -17.13 -5.06
N GLN A 349 -10.36 -17.07 -4.81
CA GLN A 349 -9.60 -15.81 -4.83
C GLN A 349 -8.21 -16.04 -5.41
N ALA A 350 -7.76 -15.11 -6.24
CA ALA A 350 -6.40 -15.03 -6.76
C ALA A 350 -5.85 -13.64 -6.51
N ASN A 351 -4.65 -13.54 -5.96
CA ASN A 351 -3.96 -12.26 -5.75
C ASN A 351 -2.50 -12.36 -6.19
N PHE A 352 -2.10 -11.44 -7.07
CA PHE A 352 -0.70 -11.30 -7.47
C PHE A 352 0.11 -10.57 -6.39
N SER A 353 1.38 -10.90 -6.31
CA SER A 353 2.36 -10.12 -5.55
C SER A 353 2.67 -8.78 -6.24
N ALA A 354 3.19 -7.81 -5.48
CA ALA A 354 3.49 -6.47 -6.00
C ALA A 354 4.58 -6.47 -7.09
N ASP A 355 5.46 -7.47 -7.13
CA ASP A 355 6.49 -7.67 -8.16
C ASP A 355 5.97 -8.44 -9.39
N SER A 356 4.68 -8.84 -9.39
CA SER A 356 4.04 -9.65 -10.44
C SER A 356 4.68 -11.02 -10.68
N CYS A 357 5.55 -11.48 -9.79
CA CYS A 357 6.26 -12.75 -9.93
C CYS A 357 5.64 -13.91 -9.15
N HIS A 358 4.70 -13.62 -8.24
CA HIS A 358 4.01 -14.63 -7.44
C HIS A 358 2.49 -14.45 -7.53
N LEU A 359 1.77 -15.55 -7.37
CA LEU A 359 0.31 -15.61 -7.30
C LEU A 359 -0.08 -16.45 -6.09
N VAL A 360 -1.00 -15.99 -5.27
CA VAL A 360 -1.62 -16.80 -4.21
C VAL A 360 -3.07 -17.09 -4.57
N LEU A 361 -3.44 -18.36 -4.51
CA LEU A 361 -4.82 -18.85 -4.66
C LEU A 361 -5.36 -19.24 -3.29
N SER A 362 -6.55 -18.77 -2.95
CA SER A 362 -7.30 -19.23 -1.77
C SER A 362 -8.33 -20.26 -2.21
N THR A 363 -8.40 -21.40 -1.52
CA THR A 363 -9.25 -22.55 -1.89
C THR A 363 -10.25 -22.90 -0.81
N TYR A 364 -11.45 -23.39 -1.21
CA TYR A 364 -12.53 -23.73 -0.29
C TYR A 364 -12.31 -25.07 0.44
N SER A 365 -12.19 -26.16 -0.32
CA SER A 365 -12.42 -27.51 0.23
C SER A 365 -11.22 -28.08 0.98
N ASN A 366 -9.99 -27.68 0.65
CA ASN A 366 -8.78 -28.15 1.31
C ASN A 366 -8.15 -27.09 2.24
N HIS A 367 -8.86 -25.96 2.44
CA HIS A 367 -8.46 -24.90 3.36
C HIS A 367 -7.01 -24.43 3.14
N ALA A 368 -6.62 -24.25 1.89
CA ALA A 368 -5.23 -23.94 1.56
C ALA A 368 -5.07 -22.60 0.86
N ALA A 369 -3.93 -21.94 1.12
CA ALA A 369 -3.38 -20.89 0.29
C ALA A 369 -2.23 -21.47 -0.53
N ILE A 370 -2.41 -21.56 -1.85
CA ILE A 370 -1.44 -22.16 -2.77
C ILE A 370 -0.66 -21.04 -3.44
N ILE A 371 0.65 -21.08 -3.35
CA ILE A 371 1.54 -20.04 -3.88
C ILE A 371 2.21 -20.56 -5.15
N PHE A 372 2.07 -19.79 -6.22
CA PHE A 372 2.69 -20.05 -7.51
C PHE A 372 3.76 -19.01 -7.80
N ASN A 373 4.76 -19.41 -8.56
CA ASN A 373 5.87 -18.58 -9.00
C ASN A 373 5.95 -18.57 -10.53
N LEU A 374 6.15 -17.37 -11.11
CA LEU A 374 6.38 -17.18 -12.53
C LEU A 374 7.76 -17.71 -12.91
N GLN A 375 7.82 -18.59 -13.90
CA GLN A 375 9.06 -19.17 -14.42
C GLN A 375 9.64 -18.33 -15.56
N ALA A 376 10.90 -18.55 -15.90
CA ALA A 376 11.58 -17.84 -16.99
C ALA A 376 10.96 -18.10 -18.38
N ASP A 377 10.24 -19.21 -18.55
CA ASP A 377 9.52 -19.56 -19.78
C ASP A 377 8.09 -18.94 -19.83
N GLY A 378 7.70 -18.16 -18.83
CA GLY A 378 6.39 -17.56 -18.72
C GLY A 378 5.30 -18.45 -18.13
N SER A 379 5.61 -19.70 -17.76
CA SER A 379 4.70 -20.59 -17.08
C SER A 379 4.61 -20.30 -15.57
N TRP A 380 3.53 -20.72 -14.93
CA TRP A 380 3.32 -20.61 -13.50
C TRP A 380 3.41 -21.98 -12.85
N LYS A 381 4.30 -22.10 -11.87
CA LYS A 381 4.55 -23.36 -11.15
C LYS A 381 4.24 -23.20 -9.67
N GLU A 382 3.59 -24.20 -9.09
CA GLU A 382 3.37 -24.28 -7.65
C GLU A 382 4.71 -24.29 -6.92
N MET A 383 4.84 -23.39 -5.95
CA MET A 383 6.02 -23.19 -5.13
C MET A 383 5.83 -23.76 -3.73
N ASP A 384 4.67 -23.49 -3.13
CA ASP A 384 4.36 -23.91 -1.76
C ASP A 384 2.84 -23.90 -1.53
N THR A 385 2.40 -24.72 -0.56
CA THR A 385 1.01 -24.80 -0.13
C THR A 385 0.91 -24.64 1.38
N ILE A 386 0.31 -23.52 1.81
CA ILE A 386 0.02 -23.22 3.20
C ILE A 386 -1.32 -23.87 3.55
N LYS A 387 -1.29 -24.99 4.28
CA LYS A 387 -2.49 -25.71 4.74
C LYS A 387 -2.98 -25.18 6.08
N HIS A 388 -4.28 -25.23 6.25
CA HIS A 388 -4.95 -24.71 7.43
C HIS A 388 -6.03 -25.68 7.93
N ASP A 389 -6.38 -25.57 9.21
CA ASP A 389 -7.39 -26.42 9.84
C ASP A 389 -8.82 -25.92 9.56
N GLU A 390 -8.97 -24.65 9.16
CA GLU A 390 -10.24 -24.00 8.90
C GLU A 390 -10.27 -23.27 7.56
N LEU A 391 -11.49 -22.93 7.12
CA LEU A 391 -11.74 -22.24 5.85
C LEU A 391 -10.99 -20.89 5.80
N ILE A 392 -10.17 -20.73 4.78
CA ILE A 392 -9.54 -19.44 4.46
C ILE A 392 -10.59 -18.50 3.89
N LYS A 393 -10.60 -17.26 4.37
CA LYS A 393 -11.41 -16.16 3.86
C LYS A 393 -10.66 -15.32 2.83
N SER A 394 -9.37 -15.12 3.04
CA SER A 394 -8.50 -14.42 2.09
C SER A 394 -7.01 -14.72 2.34
N ALA A 395 -6.21 -14.58 1.27
CA ALA A 395 -4.76 -14.61 1.33
C ALA A 395 -4.18 -13.46 0.49
N ASN A 396 -3.25 -12.69 1.07
CA ASN A 396 -2.67 -11.50 0.43
C ASN A 396 -1.17 -11.41 0.69
N PHE A 397 -0.39 -11.00 -0.33
CA PHE A 397 1.02 -10.67 -0.16
C PHE A 397 1.21 -9.32 0.52
N SER A 398 2.31 -9.18 1.25
CA SER A 398 2.86 -7.87 1.61
C SER A 398 3.44 -7.16 0.38
N ALA A 399 3.53 -5.83 0.43
CA ALA A 399 4.03 -5.05 -0.70
C ALA A 399 5.52 -5.31 -1.03
N ASP A 400 6.30 -5.86 -0.09
CA ASP A 400 7.69 -6.30 -0.32
C ASP A 400 7.80 -7.77 -0.80
N CYS A 401 6.66 -8.43 -1.02
CA CYS A 401 6.52 -9.84 -1.47
C CYS A 401 7.19 -10.87 -0.53
N ARG A 402 7.47 -10.51 0.73
CA ARG A 402 8.17 -11.39 1.69
C ARG A 402 7.25 -12.06 2.69
N HIS A 403 6.02 -11.57 2.80
CA HIS A 403 5.04 -12.06 3.75
C HIS A 403 3.72 -12.37 3.03
N VAL A 404 3.01 -13.36 3.54
CA VAL A 404 1.62 -13.68 3.16
C VAL A 404 0.76 -13.62 4.41
N LEU A 405 -0.33 -12.89 4.33
CA LEU A 405 -1.34 -12.77 5.36
C LEU A 405 -2.52 -13.66 4.98
N THR A 406 -2.90 -14.59 5.84
CA THR A 406 -4.07 -15.47 5.66
C THR A 406 -5.09 -15.20 6.75
N VAL A 407 -6.35 -15.02 6.35
CA VAL A 407 -7.50 -14.76 7.25
C VAL A 407 -8.42 -15.97 7.21
N TYR A 408 -8.89 -16.40 8.39
CA TYR A 408 -9.75 -17.56 8.57
C TYR A 408 -11.15 -17.19 9.04
N LYS A 409 -12.09 -18.07 8.83
CA LYS A 409 -13.47 -17.93 9.28
C LYS A 409 -13.60 -17.96 10.81
N GLY A 410 -12.71 -18.64 11.54
CA GLY A 410 -12.75 -18.81 12.99
C GLY A 410 -12.07 -17.70 13.81
N GLY A 411 -11.91 -16.49 13.27
CA GLY A 411 -11.34 -15.37 14.05
C GLY A 411 -9.81 -15.32 14.11
N MET A 412 -9.13 -16.11 13.30
CA MET A 412 -7.67 -16.17 13.29
C MET A 412 -7.06 -15.54 12.04
N VAL A 413 -5.94 -14.85 12.22
CA VAL A 413 -5.08 -14.35 11.15
C VAL A 413 -3.68 -14.90 11.36
N LYS A 414 -3.08 -15.47 10.32
CA LYS A 414 -1.69 -15.93 10.36
C LYS A 414 -0.81 -15.13 9.40
N ILE A 415 0.41 -14.89 9.81
CA ILE A 415 1.44 -14.23 9.02
C ILE A 415 2.50 -15.27 8.69
N HIS A 416 2.71 -15.50 7.40
CA HIS A 416 3.74 -16.39 6.88
C HIS A 416 4.86 -15.56 6.26
N SER A 417 6.09 -16.03 6.37
CA SER A 417 7.24 -15.36 5.74
C SER A 417 8.07 -16.34 4.96
N GLN A 418 8.60 -15.86 3.83
CA GLN A 418 9.44 -16.65 2.97
C GLN A 418 10.84 -16.84 3.58
N ASN A 419 11.26 -18.10 3.73
CA ASN A 419 12.59 -18.50 4.18
C ASN A 419 13.15 -19.59 3.26
N ALA A 420 14.27 -19.30 2.58
CA ALA A 420 14.98 -20.28 1.75
C ALA A 420 14.08 -21.08 0.76
N GLY A 421 13.04 -20.42 0.22
CA GLY A 421 12.16 -21.02 -0.79
C GLY A 421 10.89 -21.66 -0.25
N SER A 422 10.65 -21.68 1.08
CA SER A 422 9.40 -22.12 1.70
C SER A 422 8.74 -21.01 2.53
N TRP A 423 7.42 -21.13 2.72
CA TRP A 423 6.62 -20.19 3.49
C TRP A 423 6.29 -20.76 4.87
N GLY A 424 6.92 -20.19 5.91
CA GLY A 424 6.74 -20.63 7.30
C GLY A 424 5.89 -19.64 8.10
N GLU A 425 5.02 -20.17 8.97
CA GLU A 425 4.25 -19.36 9.91
C GLU A 425 5.20 -18.61 10.86
N LYS A 426 4.98 -17.30 11.03
CA LYS A 426 5.76 -16.43 11.91
C LYS A 426 4.95 -15.86 13.05
N ALA A 427 3.65 -15.70 12.88
CA ALA A 427 2.78 -15.20 13.91
C ALA A 427 1.32 -15.55 13.69
N ARG A 428 0.57 -15.49 14.78
CA ARG A 428 -0.90 -15.60 14.83
C ARG A 428 -1.47 -14.38 15.53
N VAL A 429 -2.58 -13.89 15.01
CA VAL A 429 -3.41 -12.88 15.67
C VAL A 429 -4.79 -13.49 15.85
N GLU A 430 -5.18 -13.74 17.10
CA GLU A 430 -6.45 -14.38 17.44
C GLU A 430 -7.46 -13.31 17.84
N HIS A 431 -8.69 -13.44 17.34
CA HIS A 431 -9.86 -12.67 17.76
C HIS A 431 -10.91 -13.61 18.33
N SER A 432 -11.79 -13.09 19.16
CA SER A 432 -12.91 -13.85 19.73
C SER A 432 -14.03 -14.11 18.72
N GLU A 433 -14.12 -13.26 17.71
CA GLU A 433 -15.13 -13.29 16.66
C GLU A 433 -14.48 -13.35 15.28
N GLU A 434 -15.29 -13.55 14.24
CA GLU A 434 -14.83 -13.64 12.85
C GLU A 434 -14.07 -12.36 12.43
N VAL A 435 -12.91 -12.54 11.80
CA VAL A 435 -12.13 -11.41 11.25
C VAL A 435 -12.81 -10.87 9.99
N ILE A 436 -13.11 -9.59 10.02
CA ILE A 436 -13.72 -8.85 8.91
C ILE A 436 -12.67 -8.54 7.85
N SER A 437 -11.54 -7.97 8.27
CA SER A 437 -10.43 -7.69 7.36
C SER A 437 -9.07 -7.69 8.07
N ALA A 438 -8.02 -7.85 7.28
CA ALA A 438 -6.64 -7.73 7.71
C ALA A 438 -5.77 -7.15 6.59
N SER A 439 -4.85 -6.25 6.91
CA SER A 439 -3.99 -5.61 5.93
C SER A 439 -2.61 -5.27 6.48
N PHE A 440 -1.60 -5.32 5.59
CA PHE A 440 -0.26 -4.82 5.87
C PHE A 440 -0.19 -3.29 5.74
N SER A 441 0.70 -2.68 6.51
CA SER A 441 1.16 -1.32 6.24
C SER A 441 2.03 -1.29 4.96
N ALA A 442 2.10 -0.12 4.32
CA ALA A 442 2.88 0.06 3.08
C ALA A 442 4.38 -0.24 3.23
N ASP A 443 4.93 -0.11 4.44
CA ASP A 443 6.32 -0.46 4.76
C ASP A 443 6.49 -1.93 5.22
N CYS A 444 5.41 -2.72 5.18
CA CYS A 444 5.39 -4.13 5.58
C CYS A 444 5.88 -4.42 7.01
N GLN A 445 5.88 -3.38 7.88
CA GLN A 445 6.32 -3.53 9.27
C GLN A 445 5.16 -3.73 10.24
N HIS A 446 3.94 -3.48 9.82
CA HIS A 446 2.75 -3.54 10.66
C HIS A 446 1.61 -4.27 9.95
N VAL A 447 0.75 -4.89 10.75
CA VAL A 447 -0.51 -5.50 10.31
C VAL A 447 -1.62 -4.97 11.20
N VAL A 448 -2.73 -4.55 10.60
CA VAL A 448 -3.98 -4.26 11.30
C VAL A 448 -4.99 -5.34 10.97
N THR A 449 -5.70 -5.82 11.98
CA THR A 449 -6.78 -6.81 11.86
C THR A 449 -8.02 -6.28 12.57
N ILE A 450 -9.19 -6.48 11.99
CA ILE A 450 -10.46 -6.07 12.60
C ILE A 450 -11.41 -7.25 12.73
N SER A 451 -12.11 -7.29 13.84
CA SER A 451 -13.14 -8.27 14.17
C SER A 451 -14.11 -7.64 15.15
N ASP A 452 -15.40 -7.66 14.84
CA ASP A 452 -16.43 -7.02 15.65
C ASP A 452 -16.03 -5.58 16.06
N ALA A 453 -16.10 -5.22 17.32
CA ALA A 453 -15.76 -3.91 17.85
C ALA A 453 -14.24 -3.69 18.12
N ILE A 454 -13.37 -4.59 17.64
CA ILE A 454 -11.95 -4.57 18.01
C ILE A 454 -11.04 -4.53 16.78
N ALA A 455 -10.11 -3.58 16.78
CA ALA A 455 -8.95 -3.62 15.89
C ALA A 455 -7.67 -3.92 16.67
N LYS A 456 -6.79 -4.76 16.11
CA LYS A 456 -5.48 -5.11 16.69
C LYS A 456 -4.37 -4.70 15.73
N ILE A 457 -3.30 -4.13 16.27
CA ILE A 457 -2.10 -3.77 15.51
C ILE A 457 -0.94 -4.65 15.97
N SER A 458 -0.37 -5.42 15.05
CA SER A 458 0.85 -6.21 15.29
C SER A 458 2.00 -5.60 14.50
N SER A 459 3.21 -5.66 15.06
CA SER A 459 4.41 -5.08 14.43
C SER A 459 5.55 -6.07 14.38
N LEU A 460 6.29 -6.04 13.26
CA LEU A 460 7.49 -6.84 13.04
C LEU A 460 8.62 -6.36 13.97
N GLN A 461 9.22 -7.27 14.72
CA GLN A 461 10.30 -7.01 15.64
C GLN A 461 11.68 -7.17 14.95
N ALA A 462 12.73 -6.71 15.62
CA ALA A 462 14.09 -6.79 15.09
C ALA A 462 14.59 -8.23 14.95
N ASP A 463 14.05 -9.18 15.72
CA ASP A 463 14.37 -10.61 15.66
C ASP A 463 13.57 -11.36 14.57
N GLY A 464 12.70 -10.66 13.84
CA GLY A 464 11.84 -11.22 12.80
C GLY A 464 10.53 -11.83 13.31
N SER A 465 10.24 -11.73 14.60
CA SER A 465 8.95 -12.09 15.17
C SER A 465 7.92 -10.96 15.02
N TRP A 466 6.64 -11.29 15.15
CA TRP A 466 5.56 -10.31 15.15
C TRP A 466 4.96 -10.23 16.56
N ALA A 467 4.76 -9.02 17.06
CA ALA A 467 4.19 -8.79 18.39
C ALA A 467 2.97 -7.87 18.33
N LEU A 468 1.94 -8.19 19.10
CA LEU A 468 0.79 -7.30 19.30
C LEU A 468 1.26 -6.02 20.01
N LYS A 469 0.98 -4.86 19.41
CA LYS A 469 1.39 -3.54 19.92
C LYS A 469 0.24 -2.68 20.39
N ALA A 470 -0.96 -2.86 19.83
CA ALA A 470 -2.13 -2.12 20.27
C ALA A 470 -3.42 -2.92 20.06
N ARG A 471 -4.39 -2.63 20.94
CA ARG A 471 -5.78 -3.05 20.83
C ARG A 471 -6.65 -1.80 20.88
N ILE A 472 -7.40 -1.56 19.82
CA ILE A 472 -8.33 -0.45 19.68
C ILE A 472 -9.73 -1.00 19.84
N VAL A 473 -10.47 -0.49 20.82
CA VAL A 473 -11.82 -0.96 21.12
C VAL A 473 -12.81 0.14 20.77
N HIS A 474 -13.84 -0.19 20.01
CA HIS A 474 -15.00 0.65 19.72
C HIS A 474 -16.21 0.19 20.54
N GLN A 475 -17.30 0.95 20.49
CA GLN A 475 -18.55 0.56 21.16
C GLN A 475 -19.40 -0.36 20.28
N ASP A 476 -19.17 -0.32 18.95
CA ASP A 476 -19.88 -1.10 17.95
C ASP A 476 -18.90 -1.63 16.89
N GLU A 477 -19.39 -2.41 15.94
CA GLU A 477 -18.63 -3.08 14.89
C GLU A 477 -17.69 -2.11 14.12
N VAL A 478 -16.44 -2.52 13.97
CA VAL A 478 -15.44 -1.79 13.16
C VAL A 478 -15.60 -2.17 11.69
N VAL A 479 -16.04 -1.23 10.88
CA VAL A 479 -16.29 -1.44 9.45
C VAL A 479 -15.04 -1.30 8.58
N SER A 480 -14.05 -0.51 9.03
CA SER A 480 -12.80 -0.35 8.30
C SER A 480 -11.62 -0.01 9.20
N ALA A 481 -10.44 -0.49 8.81
CA ALA A 481 -9.16 -0.07 9.39
C ALA A 481 -8.11 0.04 8.30
N THR A 482 -7.43 1.19 8.24
CA THR A 482 -6.44 1.49 7.20
C THR A 482 -5.21 2.16 7.79
N PHE A 483 -4.03 1.84 7.23
CA PHE A 483 -2.81 2.59 7.50
C PHE A 483 -2.74 3.86 6.66
N SER A 484 -2.12 4.90 7.21
CA SER A 484 -1.67 6.04 6.42
C SER A 484 -0.58 5.61 5.44
N ALA A 485 -0.44 6.36 4.34
CA ALA A 485 0.54 6.05 3.29
C ALA A 485 1.99 6.04 3.79
N ASP A 486 2.30 6.79 4.85
CA ASP A 486 3.62 6.81 5.50
C ASP A 486 3.80 5.71 6.57
N ALA A 487 2.78 4.84 6.75
CA ALA A 487 2.75 3.76 7.73
C ALA A 487 2.91 4.20 9.20
N CYS A 488 2.74 5.50 9.49
CA CYS A 488 2.91 6.04 10.83
C CYS A 488 1.59 6.21 11.61
N HIS A 489 0.45 6.09 10.93
CA HIS A 489 -0.86 6.21 11.54
C HIS A 489 -1.77 5.06 11.11
N VAL A 490 -2.72 4.74 11.97
CA VAL A 490 -3.84 3.83 11.71
C VAL A 490 -5.14 4.57 11.98
N LEU A 491 -6.07 4.42 11.08
CA LEU A 491 -7.44 4.85 11.24
C LEU A 491 -8.33 3.62 11.41
N THR A 492 -9.26 3.66 12.34
CA THR A 492 -10.33 2.67 12.50
C THR A 492 -11.67 3.38 12.54
N ALA A 493 -12.64 2.90 11.76
CA ALA A 493 -13.99 3.44 11.72
C ALA A 493 -15.00 2.39 12.16
N SER A 494 -15.96 2.79 12.98
CA SER A 494 -17.02 1.95 13.49
C SER A 494 -18.39 2.42 12.99
N ILE A 495 -19.34 1.49 12.93
CA ILE A 495 -20.71 1.73 12.49
C ILE A 495 -21.42 2.78 13.37
N ASP A 496 -20.99 2.96 14.64
CA ASP A 496 -21.51 3.97 15.58
C ASP A 496 -21.16 5.42 15.21
N GLY A 497 -20.48 5.65 14.07
CA GLY A 497 -20.08 6.97 13.63
C GLY A 497 -18.76 7.47 14.20
N VAL A 498 -17.99 6.62 14.88
CA VAL A 498 -16.74 6.99 15.51
C VAL A 498 -15.55 6.53 14.68
N VAL A 499 -14.66 7.48 14.36
CA VAL A 499 -13.35 7.20 13.77
C VAL A 499 -12.27 7.49 14.80
N LYS A 500 -11.38 6.52 15.05
CA LYS A 500 -10.22 6.69 15.91
C LYS A 500 -8.94 6.69 15.09
N ILE A 501 -8.04 7.63 15.38
CA ILE A 501 -6.75 7.75 14.73
C ILE A 501 -5.66 7.50 15.77
N TYR A 502 -4.79 6.53 15.47
CA TYR A 502 -3.64 6.18 16.30
C TYR A 502 -2.37 6.49 15.53
N GLY A 503 -1.36 7.01 16.23
CA GLY A 503 -0.05 7.29 15.67
C GLY A 503 1.03 6.45 16.35
N LEU A 504 2.03 6.04 15.55
CA LEU A 504 3.20 5.30 16.00
C LEU A 504 4.20 6.26 16.63
N GLU A 505 4.50 6.06 17.92
CA GLU A 505 5.48 6.82 18.67
C GLU A 505 6.92 6.31 18.46
N ILE A 506 7.90 7.13 18.83
CA ILE A 506 9.32 6.76 18.80
C ILE A 506 9.59 5.54 19.70
N SER A 507 8.80 5.35 20.76
CA SER A 507 8.82 4.21 21.68
C SER A 507 8.23 2.91 21.08
N GLU A 508 7.75 2.94 19.84
CA GLU A 508 7.05 1.84 19.15
C GLU A 508 5.67 1.49 19.73
N SER A 509 5.13 2.35 20.55
CA SER A 509 3.74 2.26 21.01
C SER A 509 2.81 3.00 20.05
N TRP A 510 1.58 2.52 19.93
CA TRP A 510 0.53 3.18 19.18
C TRP A 510 -0.36 3.94 20.15
N LEU A 511 -0.42 5.27 20.00
CA LEU A 511 -1.23 6.13 20.86
C LEU A 511 -2.34 6.82 20.08
N GLN A 512 -3.50 6.99 20.72
CA GLN A 512 -4.62 7.71 20.12
C GLN A 512 -4.26 9.19 19.94
N LYS A 513 -4.42 9.68 18.71
CA LYS A 513 -4.12 11.06 18.31
C LYS A 513 -5.37 11.91 18.11
N ALA A 514 -6.47 11.28 17.67
CA ALA A 514 -7.74 11.96 17.46
C ALA A 514 -8.92 10.98 17.51
N VAL A 515 -10.09 11.54 17.74
CA VAL A 515 -11.38 10.88 17.58
C VAL A 515 -12.30 11.80 16.79
N ILE A 516 -12.81 11.32 15.66
CA ILE A 516 -13.84 12.00 14.87
C ILE A 516 -15.17 11.37 15.25
N GLN A 517 -16.13 12.18 15.71
CA GLN A 517 -17.50 11.74 16.00
C GLN A 517 -18.44 12.37 14.99
N LYS A 518 -19.09 11.56 14.19
CA LYS A 518 -20.03 12.03 13.14
C LYS A 518 -21.49 11.87 13.54
N GLY A 519 -21.78 11.04 14.55
CA GLY A 519 -23.14 10.82 15.07
C GLY A 519 -24.08 10.10 14.07
N THR A 520 -23.53 9.52 13.01
CA THR A 520 -24.25 8.79 11.97
C THR A 520 -23.47 7.55 11.58
N GLU A 521 -24.17 6.50 11.14
CA GLU A 521 -23.55 5.26 10.69
C GLU A 521 -22.48 5.51 9.63
N LEU A 522 -21.30 4.91 9.82
CA LEU A 522 -20.22 4.91 8.85
C LEU A 522 -20.17 3.56 8.12
N THR A 523 -19.89 3.65 6.82
CA THR A 523 -19.64 2.47 5.98
C THR A 523 -18.17 2.30 5.65
N ALA A 524 -17.40 3.38 5.60
CA ALA A 524 -15.95 3.35 5.37
C ALA A 524 -15.27 4.64 5.85
N ALA A 525 -13.96 4.54 6.09
CA ALA A 525 -13.10 5.69 6.23
C ALA A 525 -11.68 5.38 5.71
N SER A 526 -10.99 6.40 5.19
CA SER A 526 -9.64 6.25 4.66
C SER A 526 -8.83 7.53 4.78
N PHE A 527 -7.50 7.40 4.79
CA PHE A 527 -6.59 8.55 4.67
C PHE A 527 -6.46 9.01 3.22
N SER A 528 -6.21 10.31 3.05
CA SER A 528 -5.66 10.82 1.77
C SER A 528 -4.22 10.30 1.54
N PRO A 529 -3.74 10.28 0.27
CA PRO A 529 -2.40 9.80 -0.05
C PRO A 529 -1.27 10.54 0.68
N ASP A 530 -1.47 11.80 1.04
CA ASP A 530 -0.51 12.60 1.84
C ASP A 530 -0.67 12.42 3.35
N SER A 531 -1.61 11.55 3.78
CA SER A 531 -1.93 11.23 5.18
C SER A 531 -2.50 12.39 6.01
N ARG A 532 -2.90 13.50 5.37
CA ARG A 532 -3.35 14.72 6.07
C ARG A 532 -4.85 14.89 6.17
N ASN A 533 -5.58 14.20 5.33
CA ASN A 533 -7.04 14.23 5.34
C ASN A 533 -7.59 12.85 5.64
N VAL A 534 -8.72 12.83 6.29
CA VAL A 534 -9.54 11.65 6.52
C VAL A 534 -10.84 11.82 5.77
N MET A 535 -11.13 10.90 4.89
CA MET A 535 -12.43 10.76 4.24
C MET A 535 -13.29 9.80 5.03
N THR A 536 -14.54 10.15 5.25
CA THR A 536 -15.56 9.29 5.87
C THR A 536 -16.78 9.19 4.97
N LEU A 537 -17.24 7.95 4.77
CA LEU A 537 -18.52 7.66 4.13
C LEU A 537 -19.50 7.31 5.24
N GLY A 538 -20.64 8.01 5.26
CA GLY A 538 -21.66 7.78 6.28
C GLY A 538 -23.00 8.37 5.91
N ASP A 539 -24.01 8.09 6.75
CA ASP A 539 -25.37 8.58 6.55
C ASP A 539 -25.97 8.14 5.20
N TYR A 540 -25.46 7.03 4.66
CA TYR A 540 -25.74 6.47 3.32
C TYR A 540 -25.54 7.43 2.13
N LYS A 541 -25.62 8.75 2.35
CA LYS A 541 -25.65 9.78 1.29
C LYS A 541 -24.52 10.79 1.37
N LYS A 542 -23.68 10.71 2.39
CA LYS A 542 -22.68 11.75 2.67
C LYS A 542 -21.26 11.26 2.63
N VAL A 543 -20.41 12.08 2.01
CA VAL A 543 -18.96 11.96 2.10
C VAL A 543 -18.41 13.21 2.76
N ARG A 544 -17.58 13.05 3.78
CA ARG A 544 -16.96 14.18 4.48
C ARG A 544 -15.45 14.04 4.46
N ILE A 545 -14.78 15.19 4.31
CA ILE A 545 -13.32 15.29 4.40
C ILE A 545 -12.97 16.11 5.64
N THR A 546 -12.15 15.52 6.50
CA THR A 546 -11.63 16.15 7.72
C THR A 546 -10.11 16.28 7.60
N GLU A 547 -9.60 17.51 7.62
CA GLU A 547 -8.17 17.80 7.64
C GLU A 547 -7.64 17.61 9.06
N LEU A 548 -6.46 17.00 9.16
CA LEU A 548 -5.69 16.85 10.39
C LEU A 548 -4.71 18.02 10.50
N ARG A 549 -4.76 18.78 11.59
CA ARG A 549 -3.84 19.85 11.90
C ARG A 549 -3.15 19.61 13.23
N LYS A 550 -2.00 20.21 13.43
CA LYS A 550 -1.35 20.19 14.74
C LYS A 550 -2.19 20.97 15.73
N LYS A 551 -2.59 20.34 16.83
CA LYS A 551 -3.19 21.06 17.94
C LYS A 551 -2.11 21.89 18.63
N ASN A 552 -2.34 23.21 18.74
CA ASN A 552 -1.41 24.17 19.36
C ASN A 552 -1.30 23.97 20.87
#